data_adaa6a9a54e16da78d0a084b35f8c4ce
#
_entry.id   adaa6a9a54e16da78d0a084b35f8c4ce
#
_cell.length_a   1.000
_cell.length_b   1.000
_cell.length_c   1.000
_cell.angle_alpha   90.00
_cell.angle_beta   90.00
_cell.angle_gamma   90.00
#
_symmetry.space_group_name_H-M   'P 1'
#
loop_
_entity.id
_entity.type
_entity.pdbx_description
1 polymer ?
#
loop_
_entity_poly.entity_id
_entity_poly.type
_entity_poly.pdbx_seq_one_letter_code
_entity_poly.pdbx_strand_id
1 'polypeptide(L)'
;MKPIYLSVKQKETGENIRRLLKTNGYTVKDVQEVMGFENPQAVYKWLSGKSLPSLENLLILSKLLNISIENILVLDEDINILQRINTQWIRNYVLVLQNGIRNYRIR
;
A
#
# COMPACT_ATOMS: atom_id res chain seq x y z
N MET A 1 -26.24 7.29 -0.20
CA MET A 1 -24.91 7.03 -0.79
C MET A 1 -24.76 5.56 -1.09
N LYS A 2 -24.21 5.22 -2.22
CA LYS A 2 -24.03 3.82 -2.59
C LYS A 2 -22.86 3.21 -1.84
N PRO A 3 -22.94 1.90 -1.55
CA PRO A 3 -21.81 1.23 -0.90
C PRO A 3 -20.55 1.32 -1.75
N ILE A 4 -19.43 1.29 -1.08
CA ILE A 4 -18.13 1.27 -1.71
C ILE A 4 -17.62 -0.17 -1.67
N TYR A 5 -17.17 -0.66 -2.80
CA TYR A 5 -16.66 -2.02 -2.91
C TYR A 5 -15.16 -1.99 -3.18
N LEU A 6 -14.42 -2.50 -2.22
CA LEU A 6 -12.97 -2.65 -2.32
C LEU A 6 -12.61 -4.07 -1.96
N SER A 7 -11.64 -4.61 -2.65
CA SER A 7 -11.07 -5.90 -2.27
C SER A 7 -9.58 -5.88 -2.51
N VAL A 8 -8.88 -6.75 -1.81
CA VAL A 8 -7.43 -6.86 -1.95
C VAL A 8 -7.13 -8.02 -2.91
N LYS A 9 -6.33 -7.72 -3.91
CA LYS A 9 -5.86 -8.73 -4.86
C LYS A 9 -4.65 -9.43 -4.26
N GLN A 10 -4.87 -10.64 -3.72
CA GLN A 10 -3.83 -11.33 -2.97
C GLN A 10 -2.58 -11.66 -3.79
N LYS A 11 -2.79 -12.16 -4.99
CA LYS A 11 -1.67 -12.56 -5.84
C LYS A 11 -0.84 -11.35 -6.25
N GLU A 12 -1.51 -10.30 -6.69
CA GLU A 12 -0.84 -9.07 -7.12
C GLU A 12 -0.17 -8.37 -5.95
N THR A 13 -0.78 -8.44 -4.77
CA THR A 13 -0.16 -7.90 -3.56
C THR A 13 1.13 -8.65 -3.23
N GLY A 14 1.11 -9.98 -3.36
CA GLY A 14 2.32 -10.79 -3.15
C GLY A 14 3.42 -10.42 -4.12
N GLU A 15 3.08 -10.22 -5.37
CA GLU A 15 4.03 -9.79 -6.39
C GLU A 15 4.59 -8.39 -6.08
N ASN A 16 3.75 -7.51 -5.60
CA ASN A 16 4.17 -6.16 -5.22
C ASN A 16 5.12 -6.19 -4.01
N ILE A 17 4.81 -7.02 -3.02
CA ILE A 17 5.71 -7.18 -1.87
C ILE A 17 7.07 -7.69 -2.34
N ARG A 18 7.08 -8.71 -3.21
CA ARG A 18 8.32 -9.24 -3.75
C ARG A 18 9.12 -8.16 -4.46
N ARG A 19 8.47 -7.36 -5.28
CA ARG A 19 9.12 -6.28 -6.00
C ARG A 19 9.70 -5.24 -5.04
N LEU A 20 8.93 -4.87 -4.02
CA LEU A 20 9.36 -3.88 -3.04
C LEU A 20 10.56 -4.37 -2.23
N LEU A 21 10.54 -5.64 -1.83
CA LEU A 21 11.67 -6.21 -1.10
C LEU A 21 12.91 -6.20 -1.97
N LYS A 22 12.78 -6.64 -3.20
CA LYS A 22 13.91 -6.71 -4.12
C LYS A 22 14.48 -5.32 -4.39
N THR A 23 13.62 -4.35 -4.64
CA THR A 23 14.03 -2.97 -4.89
C THR A 23 14.80 -2.38 -3.72
N ASN A 24 14.43 -2.76 -2.50
CA ASN A 24 15.06 -2.25 -1.29
C ASN A 24 16.20 -3.13 -0.78
N GLY A 25 16.51 -4.19 -1.51
CA GLY A 25 17.63 -5.05 -1.15
C GLY A 25 17.37 -6.01 -0.02
N TYR A 26 16.12 -6.31 0.29
CA TYR A 26 15.77 -7.25 1.35
C TYR A 26 15.50 -8.64 0.80
N THR A 27 16.00 -9.65 1.52
CA THR A 27 15.74 -11.05 1.21
C THR A 27 14.57 -11.56 2.04
N VAL A 28 14.06 -12.73 1.69
CA VAL A 28 13.05 -13.42 2.50
C VAL A 28 13.56 -13.65 3.91
N LYS A 29 14.84 -13.99 4.04
CA LYS A 29 15.45 -14.22 5.36
C LYS A 29 15.43 -12.95 6.19
N ASP A 30 15.71 -11.81 5.58
CA ASP A 30 15.67 -10.53 6.29
C ASP A 30 14.27 -10.28 6.86
N VAL A 31 13.24 -10.53 6.06
CA VAL A 31 11.86 -10.36 6.49
C VAL A 31 11.52 -11.33 7.61
N GLN A 32 11.94 -12.59 7.47
CA GLN A 32 11.74 -13.59 8.51
C GLN A 32 12.32 -13.13 9.84
N GLU A 33 13.52 -12.59 9.82
CA GLU A 33 14.20 -12.13 11.03
C GLU A 33 13.50 -10.93 11.65
N VAL A 34 13.12 -9.96 10.83
CA VAL A 34 12.44 -8.77 11.31
C VAL A 34 11.09 -9.11 11.92
N MET A 35 10.39 -10.08 11.35
CA MET A 35 9.10 -10.53 11.87
C MET A 35 9.22 -11.42 13.11
N GLY A 36 10.40 -11.96 13.37
CA GLY A 36 10.60 -12.88 14.47
C GLY A 36 10.04 -14.27 14.18
N PHE A 37 9.95 -14.67 12.92
CA PHE A 37 9.40 -15.96 12.55
C PHE A 37 10.48 -17.05 12.64
N GLU A 38 10.10 -18.24 13.11
CA GLU A 38 11.02 -19.37 13.21
C GLU A 38 11.42 -19.92 11.85
N ASN A 39 10.56 -19.72 10.83
CA ASN A 39 10.81 -20.21 9.48
C ASN A 39 10.21 -19.24 8.48
N PRO A 40 10.57 -19.34 7.19
CA PRO A 40 10.13 -18.37 6.20
C PRO A 40 8.79 -18.68 5.54
N GLN A 41 8.07 -19.70 6.02
CA GLN A 41 6.87 -20.17 5.32
C GLN A 41 5.78 -19.11 5.18
N ALA A 42 5.54 -18.34 6.21
CA ALA A 42 4.52 -17.28 6.14
C ALA A 42 4.89 -16.25 5.07
N VAL A 43 6.16 -15.89 5.00
CA VAL A 43 6.62 -14.92 3.99
C VAL A 43 6.40 -15.48 2.59
N TYR A 44 6.75 -16.72 2.36
CA TYR A 44 6.52 -17.35 1.05
C TYR A 44 5.03 -17.40 0.68
N LYS A 45 4.16 -17.61 1.67
CA LYS A 45 2.71 -17.59 1.41
C LYS A 45 2.26 -16.19 0.97
N TRP A 46 2.80 -15.15 1.56
CA TRP A 46 2.48 -13.78 1.12
C TRP A 46 2.93 -13.56 -0.32
N LEU A 47 4.17 -13.93 -0.61
CA LEU A 47 4.75 -13.69 -1.95
C LEU A 47 4.05 -14.48 -3.04
N SER A 48 3.51 -15.64 -2.72
CA SER A 48 2.78 -16.46 -3.69
C SER A 48 1.30 -16.12 -3.79
N GLY A 49 0.82 -15.24 -2.92
CA GLY A 49 -0.59 -14.84 -2.92
C GLY A 49 -1.52 -15.84 -2.24
N LYS A 50 -0.96 -16.81 -1.51
CA LYS A 50 -1.79 -17.77 -0.79
C LYS A 50 -2.44 -17.17 0.44
N SER A 51 -1.82 -16.18 1.03
CA SER A 51 -2.38 -15.46 2.16
C SER A 51 -1.85 -14.04 2.17
N LEU A 52 -2.55 -13.17 2.89
CA LEU A 52 -2.09 -11.82 3.12
C LEU A 52 -1.38 -11.75 4.46
N PRO A 53 -0.42 -10.84 4.62
CA PRO A 53 0.12 -10.55 5.94
C PRO A 53 -1.01 -10.05 6.85
N SER A 54 -0.90 -10.32 8.14
CA SER A 54 -1.81 -9.72 9.12
C SER A 54 -1.60 -8.21 9.15
N LEU A 55 -2.53 -7.50 9.77
CA LEU A 55 -2.40 -6.06 9.90
C LEU A 55 -1.09 -5.69 10.60
N GLU A 56 -0.74 -6.41 11.66
CA GLU A 56 0.51 -6.14 12.38
C GLU A 56 1.74 -6.38 11.51
N ASN A 57 1.72 -7.44 10.73
CA ASN A 57 2.82 -7.73 9.82
C ASN A 57 2.90 -6.70 8.70
N LEU A 58 1.75 -6.20 8.23
CA LEU A 58 1.73 -5.11 7.25
C LEU A 58 2.35 -3.84 7.84
N LEU A 59 2.08 -3.54 9.10
CA LEU A 59 2.69 -2.40 9.76
C LEU A 59 4.20 -2.53 9.82
N ILE A 60 4.70 -3.72 10.13
CA ILE A 60 6.14 -3.96 10.15
C ILE A 60 6.74 -3.80 8.76
N LEU A 61 6.09 -4.38 7.74
CA LEU A 61 6.55 -4.21 6.36
C LEU A 61 6.55 -2.74 5.94
N SER A 62 5.51 -2.02 6.33
CA SER A 62 5.41 -0.59 6.04
C SER A 62 6.59 0.19 6.62
N LYS A 63 6.98 -0.12 7.84
CA LYS A 63 8.13 0.51 8.48
C LYS A 63 9.44 0.10 7.81
N LEU A 64 9.58 -1.19 7.54
CA LEU A 64 10.79 -1.71 6.91
C LEU A 64 11.00 -1.10 5.53
N LEU A 65 9.96 -1.02 4.75
CA LEU A 65 10.01 -0.55 3.37
C LEU A 65 9.85 0.96 3.25
N ASN A 66 9.50 1.63 4.35
CA ASN A 66 9.22 3.06 4.37
C ASN A 66 8.16 3.45 3.32
N ILE A 67 7.06 2.71 3.33
CA ILE A 67 5.97 2.89 2.37
C ILE A 67 4.66 2.63 3.11
N SER A 68 3.59 3.29 2.70
CA SER A 68 2.29 3.10 3.36
C SER A 68 1.73 1.72 3.07
N ILE A 69 0.91 1.22 3.99
CA ILE A 69 0.22 -0.06 3.80
C ILE A 69 -0.58 -0.04 2.51
N GLU A 70 -1.23 1.06 2.22
CA GLU A 70 -2.04 1.22 1.01
C GLU A 70 -1.21 1.02 -0.25
N ASN A 71 0.06 1.40 -0.23
CA ASN A 71 0.94 1.23 -1.37
C ASN A 71 1.57 -0.17 -1.42
N ILE A 72 1.48 -0.93 -0.35
CA ILE A 72 1.89 -2.34 -0.34
C ILE A 72 0.79 -3.20 -0.96
N LEU A 73 -0.45 -2.90 -0.62
CA LEU A 73 -1.61 -3.66 -1.10
C LEU A 73 -1.95 -3.28 -2.53
N VAL A 74 -2.40 -4.27 -3.30
CA VAL A 74 -2.98 -4.03 -4.62
C VAL A 74 -4.47 -4.23 -4.49
N LEU A 75 -5.23 -3.19 -4.80
CA LEU A 75 -6.67 -3.19 -4.59
C LEU A 75 -7.42 -3.33 -5.89
N ASP A 76 -8.58 -3.96 -5.79
CA ASP A 76 -9.56 -3.99 -6.87
C ASP A 76 -10.64 -2.99 -6.47
N GLU A 77 -10.60 -1.82 -7.05
CA GLU A 77 -11.44 -0.71 -6.64
C GLU A 77 -12.61 -0.50 -7.59
N ASP A 78 -13.74 -0.07 -7.00
CA ASP A 78 -14.90 0.33 -7.77
C ASP A 78 -14.56 1.57 -8.59
N ILE A 79 -14.86 1.53 -9.89
CA ILE A 79 -14.55 2.62 -10.80
C ILE A 79 -15.25 3.91 -10.39
N ASN A 80 -16.45 3.81 -9.82
CA ASN A 80 -17.19 4.99 -9.37
C ASN A 80 -16.47 5.68 -8.22
N ILE A 81 -15.80 4.92 -7.39
CA ILE A 81 -15.00 5.49 -6.31
C ILE A 81 -13.81 6.24 -6.88
N LEU A 82 -13.14 5.65 -7.85
CA LEU A 82 -12.00 6.28 -8.50
C LEU A 82 -12.40 7.62 -9.10
N GLN A 83 -13.54 7.66 -9.78
CA GLN A 83 -14.04 8.90 -10.37
C GLN A 83 -14.32 9.96 -9.29
N ARG A 84 -14.95 9.56 -8.18
CA ARG A 84 -15.25 10.50 -7.09
C ARG A 84 -13.99 11.02 -6.44
N ILE A 85 -13.04 10.14 -6.20
CA ILE A 85 -11.77 10.52 -5.58
C ILE A 85 -11.02 11.46 -6.49
N ASN A 86 -10.94 11.16 -7.76
CA ASN A 86 -10.24 12.01 -8.72
C ASN A 86 -10.88 13.38 -8.83
N THR A 87 -12.21 13.44 -8.86
CA THR A 87 -12.93 14.71 -8.93
C THR A 87 -12.66 15.54 -7.69
N GLN A 88 -12.71 14.91 -6.52
CA GLN A 88 -12.47 15.62 -5.27
C GLN A 88 -11.03 16.14 -5.20
N TRP A 89 -10.10 15.32 -5.62
CA TRP A 89 -8.69 15.69 -5.62
C TRP A 89 -8.42 16.86 -6.55
N ILE A 90 -8.98 16.81 -7.76
CA ILE A 90 -8.83 17.88 -8.73
C ILE A 90 -9.42 19.18 -8.19
N ARG A 91 -10.61 19.10 -7.59
CA ARG A 91 -11.26 20.27 -7.01
C ARG A 91 -10.40 20.88 -5.93
N ASN A 92 -9.87 20.09 -5.04
CA ASN A 92 -9.02 20.57 -3.98
C ASN A 92 -7.73 21.18 -4.50
N TYR A 93 -7.18 20.57 -5.52
CA TYR A 93 -5.96 21.04 -6.15
C TYR A 93 -6.18 22.43 -6.78
N VAL A 94 -7.29 22.58 -7.48
CA VAL A 94 -7.65 23.87 -8.10
C VAL A 94 -7.83 24.94 -7.04
N LEU A 95 -8.48 24.61 -5.92
CA LEU A 95 -8.66 25.58 -4.84
C LEU A 95 -7.33 26.02 -4.26
N VAL A 96 -6.41 25.10 -4.09
CA VAL A 96 -5.08 25.44 -3.61
C VAL A 96 -4.39 26.40 -4.57
N LEU A 97 -4.48 26.15 -5.86
CA LEU A 97 -3.87 27.00 -6.85
C LEU A 97 -4.51 28.38 -6.89
N GLN A 98 -5.84 28.42 -6.77
CA GLN A 98 -6.56 29.70 -6.85
C GLN A 98 -6.32 30.57 -5.63
N ASN A 99 -6.32 29.97 -4.46
CA ASN A 99 -6.22 30.74 -3.24
C ASN A 99 -4.82 30.90 -2.74
N GLY A 100 -3.98 30.22 -3.37
CA GLY A 100 -3.11 30.23 -2.70
C GLY A 100 -1.73 30.04 -2.74
N ILE A 101 -1.24 30.24 -3.73
CA ILE A 101 0.19 30.38 -3.69
C ILE A 101 0.58 31.30 -2.54
N ARG A 102 -0.19 32.33 -2.33
CA ARG A 102 0.09 33.25 -1.23
C ARG A 102 -0.25 32.68 0.15
N ASN A 103 -1.27 31.84 0.22
CA ASN A 103 -1.64 31.23 1.49
C ASN A 103 -0.95 29.92 1.72
N TYR A 104 -0.61 29.29 0.65
CA TYR A 104 -0.03 27.98 0.68
C TYR A 104 1.47 28.07 0.66
N ARG A 105 1.94 28.87 1.52
CA ARG A 105 3.34 29.10 1.62
C ARG A 105 4.00 27.91 2.24
N ILE A 106 4.98 27.40 1.58
CA ILE A 106 5.74 26.28 2.11
C ILE A 106 6.59 26.78 3.26
N ARG A 107 6.49 26.10 4.34
CA ARG A 107 7.29 26.46 5.49
C ARG A 107 8.48 25.58 5.64
#